data_ff737d562f60daf14d83e98ca091bf90
#
_entry.id   ff737d562f60daf14d83e98ca091bf90
#
_cell.length_a   1.000
_cell.length_b   1.000
_cell.length_c   1.000
_cell.angle_alpha   90.00
_cell.angle_beta   90.00
_cell.angle_gamma   90.00
#
_symmetry.space_group_name_H-M   'P 1'
#
loop_
_entity.id
_entity.type
_entity.pdbx_description
1 polymer ?
#
loop_
_entity_poly.entity_id
_entity_poly.type
_entity_poly.pdbx_seq_one_letter_code
_entity_poly.pdbx_strand_id
1 'polypeptide(L)'
;MKRILAFMLALTLAFALVSCSKKDKPSPTPAPAEVTSEAPTGNPTDAPTGNPTDEPSEAPTDEPSGDPTEVPTEVPAPPVMRPSCTYDEYPRFDGSTANIPLAMSLIQFVTGCTEEEAEAKCSVSTTDYSYEALDKGEADMLLVYEASKPTKEQYDPENRFDMRPIGLDALVFIVNKDNPVNSLTEEQVKGIYTGEITNWKEVGGLDQEIKAFQRPVLSGSQTLMLDLVMKGTEMASPEEVTVSVTMSDVISDIAAYDSSANAIGYSVFYYASYMYNQPNLKFITINGVEPTYETINAGEYPYINPFYAIIPKTEPNEMAKMIVDWLESAEGQTLVASCGYVPYMKGITANK
;
A
#
# COMPACT_ATOMS: atom_id res chain seq x y z
N MET A 1 7.03 7.73 15.77
CA MET A 1 6.53 8.53 14.63
C MET A 1 6.98 9.99 14.64
N LYS A 2 6.78 10.79 15.71
CA LYS A 2 7.20 12.21 15.70
C LYS A 2 8.72 12.45 15.68
N ARG A 3 9.56 11.49 16.07
CA ARG A 3 11.03 11.63 16.13
C ARG A 3 11.76 11.12 14.88
N ILE A 4 11.20 10.18 14.13
CA ILE A 4 11.73 9.73 12.83
C ILE A 4 11.70 10.89 11.83
N LEU A 5 10.67 11.75 11.91
CA LEU A 5 10.59 12.97 11.12
C LEU A 5 11.68 14.01 11.50
N ALA A 6 12.17 13.98 12.74
CA ALA A 6 13.16 14.95 13.23
C ALA A 6 14.59 14.65 12.76
N PHE A 7 14.94 13.39 12.50
CA PHE A 7 16.30 13.01 12.08
C PHE A 7 16.55 13.27 10.58
N MET A 8 15.51 13.11 9.76
CA MET A 8 15.58 13.51 8.32
C MET A 8 15.57 15.03 8.14
N LEU A 9 15.00 15.80 9.08
CA LEU A 9 14.96 17.27 9.01
C LEU A 9 16.27 17.93 9.47
N ALA A 10 17.13 17.23 10.21
CA ALA A 10 18.38 17.79 10.73
C ALA A 10 19.52 17.88 9.69
N LEU A 11 19.42 17.17 8.57
CA LEU A 11 20.45 17.18 7.52
C LEU A 11 20.23 18.25 6.45
N THR A 12 19.09 18.95 6.44
CA THR A 12 18.76 19.99 5.44
C THR A 12 18.83 21.42 5.95
N LEU A 13 19.20 21.66 7.23
CA LEU A 13 19.19 23.01 7.83
C LEU A 13 20.54 23.73 7.83
N ALA A 14 21.53 23.27 7.06
CA ALA A 14 22.88 23.86 7.05
C ALA A 14 23.16 24.91 5.96
N PHE A 15 22.21 25.27 5.09
CA PHE A 15 22.39 26.29 4.08
C PHE A 15 21.14 27.17 3.90
N ALA A 16 20.95 28.16 4.78
CA ALA A 16 20.24 29.39 4.45
C ALA A 16 20.30 30.43 5.59
N LEU A 17 21.38 31.12 5.70
CA LEU A 17 21.43 32.45 6.35
C LEU A 17 22.12 33.40 5.37
N VAL A 18 21.35 34.19 4.67
CA VAL A 18 21.59 35.59 4.30
C VAL A 18 20.41 36.08 3.43
N SER A 19 19.57 36.93 3.93
CA SER A 19 19.25 38.27 3.48
C SER A 19 17.90 38.76 4.00
N CYS A 20 17.96 39.78 4.83
CA CYS A 20 16.79 40.59 5.22
C CYS A 20 16.39 41.53 4.07
N SER A 21 15.07 41.67 3.81
CA SER A 21 14.48 42.98 3.54
C SER A 21 12.98 42.99 3.79
N LYS A 22 12.50 44.04 4.48
CA LYS A 22 11.12 44.35 4.85
C LYS A 22 10.30 44.77 3.63
N LYS A 23 9.00 44.40 3.58
CA LYS A 23 7.88 45.39 3.48
C LYS A 23 6.51 44.76 3.40
N ASP A 24 5.65 45.30 4.27
CA ASP A 24 4.24 45.71 4.11
C ASP A 24 3.12 44.64 4.02
N LYS A 25 2.31 44.64 5.09
CA LYS A 25 0.95 44.11 5.19
C LYS A 25 -0.05 44.89 4.30
N PRO A 26 -1.08 44.25 3.80
CA PRO A 26 -2.40 44.88 3.73
C PRO A 26 -3.49 44.14 4.54
N SER A 27 -4.43 44.97 4.98
CA SER A 27 -5.56 44.76 5.88
C SER A 27 -6.73 44.01 5.24
N PRO A 28 -7.69 43.47 6.01
CA PRO A 28 -8.73 42.55 5.53
C PRO A 28 -9.95 43.29 4.96
N THR A 29 -10.62 42.68 4.00
CA THR A 29 -11.91 43.14 3.42
C THR A 29 -12.93 42.01 3.52
N PRO A 30 -14.24 42.34 3.67
CA PRO A 30 -15.22 41.58 4.42
C PRO A 30 -16.00 40.51 3.62
N ALA A 31 -16.69 39.65 4.37
CA ALA A 31 -17.54 38.56 3.93
C ALA A 31 -18.78 39.04 3.15
N PRO A 32 -19.30 38.28 2.18
CA PRO A 32 -20.63 38.45 1.66
C PRO A 32 -21.66 37.56 2.34
N ALA A 33 -22.88 38.10 2.39
CA ALA A 33 -24.07 37.71 3.09
C ALA A 33 -24.71 36.37 2.70
N GLU A 34 -25.43 35.80 3.66
CA GLU A 34 -26.38 34.69 3.56
C GLU A 34 -27.46 34.98 2.53
N VAL A 35 -27.81 33.99 1.71
CA VAL A 35 -29.06 33.94 0.97
C VAL A 35 -29.82 32.68 1.38
N THR A 36 -30.86 32.91 2.15
CA THR A 36 -31.95 31.96 2.42
C THR A 36 -32.75 31.70 1.14
N SER A 37 -33.03 30.44 0.81
CA SER A 37 -34.08 30.07 -0.11
C SER A 37 -34.85 28.85 0.36
N GLU A 38 -36.14 29.04 0.35
CA GLU A 38 -37.22 28.23 0.88
C GLU A 38 -37.40 26.89 0.14
N ALA A 39 -37.94 25.92 0.88
CA ALA A 39 -38.41 24.63 0.38
C ALA A 39 -39.80 24.75 -0.25
N PRO A 40 -40.14 23.96 -1.27
CA PRO A 40 -41.53 23.70 -1.59
C PRO A 40 -41.97 22.32 -1.08
N THR A 41 -43.02 22.36 -0.29
CA THR A 41 -43.89 21.25 0.07
C THR A 41 -44.74 20.81 -1.12
N GLY A 42 -44.89 19.53 -1.34
CA GLY A 42 -45.86 18.98 -2.29
C GLY A 42 -45.96 17.47 -2.19
N ASN A 43 -46.98 17.03 -1.46
CA ASN A 43 -47.44 15.64 -1.44
C ASN A 43 -48.59 15.51 -2.48
N PRO A 44 -48.71 14.41 -3.21
CA PRO A 44 -50.03 13.78 -3.26
C PRO A 44 -49.98 12.25 -3.08
N THR A 45 -50.87 11.86 -2.21
CA THR A 45 -51.62 10.62 -2.08
C THR A 45 -52.11 10.10 -3.43
N ASP A 46 -51.96 8.80 -3.68
CA ASP A 46 -53.01 7.88 -4.11
C ASP A 46 -52.51 6.45 -4.23
N ALA A 47 -53.15 5.59 -3.46
CA ALA A 47 -53.09 4.13 -3.58
C ALA A 47 -54.26 3.63 -4.45
N PRO A 48 -54.12 2.53 -5.13
CA PRO A 48 -55.28 1.65 -5.38
C PRO A 48 -55.10 0.30 -4.73
N THR A 49 -56.09 -0.02 -3.95
CA THR A 49 -56.48 -1.35 -3.47
C THR A 49 -56.91 -2.24 -4.63
N GLY A 50 -56.50 -3.50 -4.55
CA GLY A 50 -57.01 -4.55 -5.41
C GLY A 50 -56.48 -5.96 -4.97
N ASN A 51 -57.27 -6.61 -4.14
CA ASN A 51 -57.13 -8.05 -3.86
C ASN A 51 -58.06 -8.80 -4.83
N PRO A 52 -57.67 -9.99 -5.32
CA PRO A 52 -58.54 -11.12 -5.18
C PRO A 52 -57.83 -12.38 -4.69
N THR A 53 -58.51 -12.97 -3.77
CA THR A 53 -58.52 -14.34 -3.32
C THR A 53 -58.66 -15.33 -4.48
N ASP A 54 -57.86 -16.41 -4.47
CA ASP A 54 -58.29 -17.77 -4.84
C ASP A 54 -57.21 -18.78 -4.39
N GLU A 55 -57.57 -19.60 -3.42
CA GLU A 55 -56.99 -20.92 -3.16
C GLU A 55 -57.56 -21.92 -4.20
N PRO A 56 -56.78 -22.94 -4.62
CA PRO A 56 -57.10 -24.29 -4.12
C PRO A 56 -55.87 -25.20 -3.89
N SER A 57 -55.92 -25.86 -2.79
CA SER A 57 -56.00 -27.33 -2.60
C SER A 57 -54.91 -28.25 -3.18
N GLU A 58 -54.43 -29.07 -2.25
CA GLU A 58 -53.89 -30.43 -2.33
C GLU A 58 -52.36 -30.60 -2.52
N ALA A 59 -51.81 -31.12 -1.42
CA ALA A 59 -50.53 -31.76 -1.32
C ALA A 59 -50.50 -33.13 -2.02
N PRO A 60 -49.33 -33.58 -2.45
CA PRO A 60 -48.94 -34.95 -2.21
C PRO A 60 -47.73 -35.02 -1.27
N THR A 61 -47.94 -35.81 -0.26
CA THR A 61 -46.99 -36.42 0.64
C THR A 61 -46.06 -37.34 -0.15
N ASP A 62 -44.77 -37.02 -0.19
CA ASP A 62 -43.72 -38.02 -0.35
C ASP A 62 -42.51 -37.56 0.46
N GLU A 63 -42.29 -38.17 1.60
CA GLU A 63 -41.04 -38.13 2.34
C GLU A 63 -39.95 -38.91 1.59
N PRO A 64 -38.80 -38.32 1.30
CA PRO A 64 -37.60 -39.10 1.20
C PRO A 64 -36.87 -39.05 2.55
N SER A 65 -36.90 -40.19 3.22
CA SER A 65 -35.96 -40.57 4.25
C SER A 65 -34.53 -40.42 3.69
N GLY A 66 -33.87 -39.30 3.97
CA GLY A 66 -32.47 -39.06 3.74
C GLY A 66 -31.81 -38.92 5.09
N ASP A 67 -30.97 -39.90 5.39
CA ASP A 67 -30.03 -39.93 6.50
C ASP A 67 -29.32 -38.58 6.63
N PRO A 68 -29.19 -37.94 7.80
CA PRO A 68 -28.43 -36.71 7.95
C PRO A 68 -26.97 -36.99 7.65
N THR A 69 -26.51 -36.56 6.49
CA THR A 69 -25.08 -36.48 6.17
C THR A 69 -24.44 -35.66 7.27
N GLU A 70 -23.64 -36.31 8.12
CA GLU A 70 -22.80 -35.63 9.11
C GLU A 70 -21.95 -34.56 8.39
N VAL A 71 -22.25 -33.32 8.66
CA VAL A 71 -21.37 -32.20 8.31
C VAL A 71 -20.07 -32.46 9.05
N PRO A 72 -18.90 -32.54 8.37
CA PRO A 72 -17.63 -32.70 9.06
C PRO A 72 -17.48 -31.54 10.03
N THR A 73 -17.47 -31.82 11.31
CA THR A 73 -17.13 -30.83 12.34
C THR A 73 -15.67 -30.52 12.12
N GLU A 74 -15.35 -29.33 11.56
CA GLU A 74 -14.00 -28.82 11.49
C GLU A 74 -13.44 -28.83 12.90
N VAL A 75 -12.44 -29.67 13.13
CA VAL A 75 -11.65 -29.64 14.36
C VAL A 75 -10.98 -28.26 14.40
N PRO A 76 -11.22 -27.42 15.44
CA PRO A 76 -10.57 -26.13 15.52
C PRO A 76 -9.06 -26.31 15.44
N ALA A 77 -8.41 -25.58 14.57
CA ALA A 77 -6.96 -25.57 14.49
C ALA A 77 -6.39 -25.23 15.88
N PRO A 78 -5.28 -25.88 16.30
CA PRO A 78 -4.65 -25.60 17.58
C PRO A 78 -4.34 -24.09 17.67
N PRO A 79 -4.49 -23.47 18.87
CA PRO A 79 -4.22 -22.06 19.04
C PRO A 79 -2.77 -21.75 18.64
N VAL A 80 -2.59 -20.79 17.76
CA VAL A 80 -1.26 -20.33 17.34
C VAL A 80 -0.61 -19.65 18.55
N MET A 81 0.60 -20.10 18.91
CA MET A 81 1.31 -19.53 20.04
C MET A 81 1.80 -18.12 19.74
N ARG A 82 1.59 -17.22 20.70
CA ARG A 82 2.12 -15.86 20.63
C ARG A 82 3.65 -15.91 20.75
N PRO A 83 4.42 -15.34 19.79
CA PRO A 83 5.88 -15.35 19.84
C PRO A 83 6.38 -14.43 20.97
N SER A 84 7.40 -14.87 21.69
CA SER A 84 8.10 -14.08 22.70
C SER A 84 9.53 -14.58 22.87
N CYS A 85 10.50 -13.68 22.80
CA CYS A 85 11.92 -13.96 23.04
C CYS A 85 12.61 -12.72 23.60
N THR A 86 13.85 -12.87 24.02
CA THR A 86 14.68 -11.72 24.38
C THR A 86 15.10 -10.94 23.13
N TYR A 87 15.53 -9.70 23.32
CA TYR A 87 16.02 -8.86 22.23
C TYR A 87 17.16 -9.53 21.43
N ASP A 88 18.08 -10.21 22.11
CA ASP A 88 19.23 -10.88 21.46
C ASP A 88 18.83 -12.14 20.69
N GLU A 89 17.76 -12.82 21.11
CA GLU A 89 17.23 -14.03 20.46
C GLU A 89 16.30 -13.74 19.28
N TYR A 90 15.91 -12.46 19.07
CA TYR A 90 15.07 -12.10 17.95
C TYR A 90 15.77 -12.40 16.62
N PRO A 91 15.09 -13.04 15.65
CA PRO A 91 15.69 -13.44 14.38
C PRO A 91 16.32 -12.28 13.63
N ARG A 92 17.37 -12.56 12.86
CA ARG A 92 17.93 -11.58 11.93
C ARG A 92 16.88 -11.24 10.87
N PHE A 93 16.59 -9.97 10.76
CA PHE A 93 15.52 -9.45 9.93
C PHE A 93 16.09 -8.63 8.76
N ASP A 94 15.45 -8.74 7.57
CA ASP A 94 15.63 -7.83 6.45
C ASP A 94 14.28 -7.60 5.73
N GLY A 95 14.23 -6.70 4.75
CA GLY A 95 13.00 -6.46 4.01
C GLY A 95 12.94 -5.18 3.21
N SER A 96 11.72 -4.78 2.90
CA SER A 96 11.42 -3.55 2.18
C SER A 96 11.32 -2.33 3.10
N THR A 97 11.81 -1.20 2.63
CA THR A 97 11.69 0.10 3.34
C THR A 97 10.26 0.43 3.74
N ALA A 98 9.28 0.07 2.92
CA ALA A 98 7.87 0.33 3.23
C ALA A 98 7.32 -0.56 4.36
N ASN A 99 8.02 -1.62 4.77
CA ASN A 99 7.62 -2.50 5.86
C ASN A 99 8.32 -2.18 7.19
N ILE A 100 9.18 -1.16 7.26
CA ILE A 100 9.90 -0.75 8.48
C ILE A 100 8.96 -0.53 9.68
N PRO A 101 7.83 0.21 9.58
CA PRO A 101 6.96 0.43 10.72
C PRO A 101 6.34 -0.86 11.29
N LEU A 102 5.98 -1.81 10.42
CA LEU A 102 5.48 -3.12 10.84
C LEU A 102 6.61 -3.93 11.50
N ALA A 103 7.81 -3.95 10.92
CA ALA A 103 8.95 -4.65 11.47
C ALA A 103 9.32 -4.13 12.87
N MET A 104 9.39 -2.82 13.07
CA MET A 104 9.65 -2.22 14.38
C MET A 104 8.57 -2.60 15.40
N SER A 105 7.29 -2.51 15.02
CA SER A 105 6.18 -2.90 15.88
C SER A 105 6.21 -4.38 16.25
N LEU A 106 6.60 -5.24 15.31
CA LEU A 106 6.77 -6.68 15.52
C LEU A 106 7.93 -7.00 16.47
N ILE A 107 9.08 -6.34 16.30
CA ILE A 107 10.24 -6.47 17.20
C ILE A 107 9.83 -6.08 18.62
N GLN A 108 9.17 -4.92 18.80
CA GLN A 108 8.69 -4.47 20.11
C GLN A 108 7.66 -5.44 20.72
N PHE A 109 6.73 -5.92 19.90
CA PHE A 109 5.70 -6.84 20.35
C PHE A 109 6.27 -8.17 20.86
N VAL A 110 7.26 -8.71 20.15
CA VAL A 110 7.87 -10.02 20.46
C VAL A 110 8.86 -9.94 21.63
N THR A 111 9.64 -8.86 21.70
CA THR A 111 10.75 -8.75 22.67
C THR A 111 10.44 -7.84 23.87
N GLY A 112 9.43 -6.96 23.76
CA GLY A 112 9.16 -5.94 24.76
C GLY A 112 10.19 -4.81 24.79
N CYS A 113 11.04 -4.67 23.79
CA CYS A 113 12.08 -3.63 23.71
C CYS A 113 11.51 -2.23 23.45
N THR A 114 12.33 -1.22 23.63
CA THR A 114 11.97 0.18 23.33
C THR A 114 11.91 0.44 21.82
N GLU A 115 11.31 1.56 21.41
CA GLU A 115 11.27 2.00 20.01
C GLU A 115 12.68 2.21 19.44
N GLU A 116 13.61 2.78 20.25
CA GLU A 116 15.00 3.02 19.86
C GLU A 116 15.76 1.71 19.63
N GLU A 117 15.54 0.70 20.48
CA GLU A 117 16.11 -0.63 20.32
C GLU A 117 15.52 -1.35 19.08
N ALA A 118 14.22 -1.22 18.85
CA ALA A 118 13.58 -1.79 17.65
C ALA A 118 14.11 -1.14 16.38
N GLU A 119 14.30 0.18 16.36
CA GLU A 119 14.90 0.90 15.24
C GLU A 119 16.33 0.42 14.96
N ALA A 120 17.14 0.26 16.01
CA ALA A 120 18.53 -0.23 15.90
C ALA A 120 18.61 -1.66 15.33
N LYS A 121 17.58 -2.50 15.57
CA LYS A 121 17.51 -3.88 15.08
C LYS A 121 16.87 -3.98 13.69
N CYS A 122 16.06 -3.00 13.30
CA CYS A 122 15.36 -2.96 12.04
C CYS A 122 16.26 -2.42 10.92
N SER A 123 17.11 -3.30 10.36
CA SER A 123 17.92 -2.98 9.18
C SER A 123 17.26 -3.55 7.93
N VAL A 124 17.11 -2.76 6.88
CA VAL A 124 16.52 -3.21 5.61
C VAL A 124 17.43 -2.86 4.44
N SER A 125 17.66 -3.85 3.58
CA SER A 125 18.50 -3.72 2.38
C SER A 125 17.70 -3.45 1.10
N THR A 126 16.38 -3.32 1.18
CA THR A 126 15.39 -3.24 0.11
C THR A 126 14.98 -4.60 -0.46
N THR A 127 13.92 -4.61 -1.32
CA THR A 127 13.25 -5.85 -1.74
C THR A 127 14.20 -6.93 -2.26
N ASP A 128 14.89 -6.67 -3.35
CA ASP A 128 15.67 -7.74 -4.02
C ASP A 128 16.94 -8.14 -3.23
N TYR A 129 17.59 -7.18 -2.58
CA TYR A 129 18.77 -7.47 -1.74
C TYR A 129 18.41 -8.27 -0.48
N SER A 130 17.19 -8.13 0.04
CA SER A 130 16.75 -8.94 1.18
C SER A 130 16.59 -10.43 0.82
N TYR A 131 16.14 -10.74 -0.41
CA TYR A 131 16.13 -12.12 -0.90
C TYR A 131 17.54 -12.71 -1.00
N GLU A 132 18.50 -11.91 -1.44
CA GLU A 132 19.92 -12.31 -1.44
C GLU A 132 20.43 -12.58 -0.03
N ALA A 133 20.11 -11.71 0.94
CA ALA A 133 20.49 -11.89 2.34
C ALA A 133 19.87 -13.16 2.94
N LEU A 134 18.61 -13.46 2.64
CA LEU A 134 17.97 -14.70 3.09
C LEU A 134 18.62 -15.94 2.47
N ASP A 135 18.92 -15.89 1.16
CA ASP A 135 19.59 -16.98 0.45
C ASP A 135 20.99 -17.31 0.99
N LYS A 136 21.73 -16.28 1.38
CA LYS A 136 23.06 -16.41 1.99
C LYS A 136 23.01 -16.80 3.47
N GLY A 137 21.84 -16.87 4.08
CA GLY A 137 21.68 -17.07 5.52
C GLY A 137 22.17 -15.87 6.35
N GLU A 138 22.18 -14.68 5.80
CA GLU A 138 22.47 -13.42 6.51
C GLU A 138 21.22 -12.86 7.21
N ALA A 139 20.02 -13.19 6.71
CA ALA A 139 18.74 -12.98 7.35
C ALA A 139 18.05 -14.32 7.67
N ASP A 140 17.21 -14.34 8.70
CA ASP A 140 16.40 -15.49 9.11
C ASP A 140 14.95 -15.35 8.65
N MET A 141 14.48 -14.10 8.45
CA MET A 141 13.14 -13.78 7.95
C MET A 141 13.10 -12.44 7.24
N LEU A 142 12.13 -12.30 6.34
CA LEU A 142 11.88 -11.06 5.62
C LEU A 142 10.44 -10.57 5.83
N LEU A 143 10.27 -9.23 5.78
CA LEU A 143 8.98 -8.58 5.49
C LEU A 143 9.16 -7.78 4.19
N VAL A 144 8.54 -8.22 3.09
CA VAL A 144 8.95 -7.77 1.76
C VAL A 144 7.83 -7.92 0.73
N TYR A 145 7.94 -7.19 -0.38
CA TYR A 145 7.13 -7.40 -1.58
C TYR A 145 7.68 -8.54 -2.44
N GLU A 146 6.99 -8.82 -3.54
CA GLU A 146 7.41 -9.79 -4.55
C GLU A 146 8.81 -9.45 -5.10
N ALA A 147 9.62 -10.49 -5.32
CA ALA A 147 10.94 -10.37 -5.94
C ALA A 147 10.84 -9.97 -7.41
N SER A 148 11.81 -9.20 -7.91
CA SER A 148 11.93 -8.93 -9.32
C SER A 148 12.22 -10.20 -10.14
N LYS A 149 11.95 -10.14 -11.45
CA LYS A 149 12.21 -11.26 -12.34
C LYS A 149 13.67 -11.75 -12.28
N PRO A 150 14.71 -10.88 -12.31
CA PRO A 150 16.09 -11.32 -12.14
C PRO A 150 16.34 -12.06 -10.83
N THR A 151 15.77 -11.58 -9.73
CA THR A 151 15.88 -12.19 -8.40
C THR A 151 15.17 -13.55 -8.33
N LYS A 152 13.97 -13.66 -8.97
CA LYS A 152 13.27 -14.95 -9.12
C LYS A 152 14.07 -15.96 -9.91
N GLU A 153 14.69 -15.54 -11.00
CA GLU A 153 15.53 -16.41 -11.85
C GLU A 153 16.80 -16.86 -11.13
N GLN A 154 17.38 -16.02 -10.26
CA GLN A 154 18.62 -16.30 -9.55
C GLN A 154 18.42 -17.15 -8.30
N TYR A 155 17.41 -16.85 -7.50
CA TYR A 155 17.24 -17.43 -6.15
C TYR A 155 16.08 -18.41 -6.04
N ASP A 156 15.22 -18.52 -7.05
CA ASP A 156 14.06 -19.43 -7.08
C ASP A 156 13.21 -19.38 -5.80
N PRO A 157 12.71 -18.18 -5.39
CA PRO A 157 12.09 -18.00 -4.08
C PRO A 157 10.89 -18.91 -3.86
N GLU A 158 10.08 -19.16 -4.89
CA GLU A 158 8.87 -19.99 -4.79
C GLU A 158 9.18 -21.44 -4.36
N ASN A 159 10.31 -21.98 -4.76
CA ASN A 159 10.72 -23.34 -4.38
C ASN A 159 11.53 -23.40 -3.09
N ARG A 160 12.29 -22.37 -2.79
CA ARG A 160 13.25 -22.35 -1.68
C ARG A 160 12.74 -21.71 -0.40
N PHE A 161 11.81 -20.76 -0.51
CA PHE A 161 11.29 -20.00 0.61
C PHE A 161 9.82 -20.26 0.86
N ASP A 162 9.40 -20.24 2.10
CA ASP A 162 8.01 -20.21 2.54
C ASP A 162 7.56 -18.76 2.56
N MET A 163 6.75 -18.38 1.56
CA MET A 163 6.28 -17.02 1.32
C MET A 163 4.82 -16.91 1.73
N ARG A 164 4.54 -16.23 2.83
CA ARG A 164 3.18 -16.09 3.38
C ARG A 164 2.68 -14.66 3.26
N PRO A 165 1.57 -14.43 2.55
CA PRO A 165 1.01 -13.09 2.44
C PRO A 165 0.41 -12.67 3.80
N ILE A 166 0.84 -11.53 4.31
CA ILE A 166 0.43 -11.02 5.62
C ILE A 166 -0.30 -9.69 5.55
N GLY A 167 -0.25 -9.01 4.43
CA GLY A 167 -0.97 -7.76 4.22
C GLY A 167 -1.10 -7.42 2.75
N LEU A 168 -1.91 -6.39 2.48
CA LEU A 168 -2.10 -5.81 1.16
C LEU A 168 -1.57 -4.38 1.14
N ASP A 169 -1.01 -4.02 0.02
CA ASP A 169 -0.65 -2.65 -0.36
C ASP A 169 -1.08 -2.41 -1.81
N ALA A 170 -0.76 -1.28 -2.37
CA ALA A 170 -1.08 -0.98 -3.76
C ALA A 170 0.02 -0.13 -4.42
N LEU A 171 0.27 -0.37 -5.70
CA LEU A 171 1.05 0.56 -6.52
C LEU A 171 0.18 1.78 -6.84
N VAL A 172 0.63 2.96 -6.45
CA VAL A 172 -0.11 4.22 -6.63
C VAL A 172 0.67 5.20 -7.49
N PHE A 173 -0.07 6.02 -8.25
CA PHE A 173 0.51 7.08 -9.08
C PHE A 173 0.35 8.44 -8.40
N ILE A 174 1.43 9.22 -8.43
CA ILE A 174 1.57 10.47 -7.69
C ILE A 174 1.86 11.59 -8.68
N VAL A 175 1.15 12.68 -8.53
CA VAL A 175 1.39 13.93 -9.26
C VAL A 175 1.36 15.11 -8.29
N ASN A 176 1.85 16.26 -8.72
CA ASN A 176 1.65 17.50 -7.98
C ASN A 176 0.16 17.85 -7.94
N LYS A 177 -0.33 18.39 -6.82
CA LYS A 177 -1.73 18.81 -6.64
C LYS A 177 -2.21 19.84 -7.68
N ASP A 178 -1.28 20.62 -8.26
CA ASP A 178 -1.59 21.62 -9.26
C ASP A 178 -1.78 21.00 -10.67
N ASN A 179 -1.49 19.73 -10.87
CA ASN A 179 -1.85 19.01 -12.08
C ASN A 179 -3.39 18.88 -12.15
N PRO A 180 -4.06 19.33 -13.23
CA PRO A 180 -5.53 19.28 -13.32
C PRO A 180 -6.08 17.87 -13.51
N VAL A 181 -5.25 16.88 -13.91
CA VAL A 181 -5.68 15.50 -14.09
C VAL A 181 -5.83 14.83 -12.72
N ASN A 182 -7.01 14.24 -12.47
CA ASN A 182 -7.34 13.53 -11.23
C ASN A 182 -7.51 12.02 -11.43
N SER A 183 -7.75 11.59 -12.67
CA SER A 183 -8.03 10.20 -13.01
C SER A 183 -7.35 9.83 -14.31
N LEU A 184 -6.82 8.60 -14.36
CA LEU A 184 -6.34 7.95 -15.59
C LEU A 184 -6.97 6.57 -15.71
N THR A 185 -7.09 6.05 -16.93
CA THR A 185 -7.36 4.63 -17.13
C THR A 185 -6.07 3.81 -17.04
N GLU A 186 -6.18 2.50 -16.89
CA GLU A 186 -5.02 1.60 -16.91
C GLU A 186 -4.25 1.73 -18.24
N GLU A 187 -4.97 1.85 -19.37
CA GLU A 187 -4.38 2.04 -20.69
C GLU A 187 -3.63 3.38 -20.79
N GLN A 188 -4.19 4.46 -20.21
CA GLN A 188 -3.52 5.76 -20.19
C GLN A 188 -2.24 5.74 -19.37
N VAL A 189 -2.28 5.13 -18.18
CA VAL A 189 -1.06 4.94 -17.38
C VAL A 189 -0.01 4.16 -18.17
N LYS A 190 -0.40 3.04 -18.76
CA LYS A 190 0.48 2.24 -19.59
C LYS A 190 1.02 3.03 -20.77
N GLY A 191 0.17 3.78 -21.48
CA GLY A 191 0.55 4.65 -22.60
C GLY A 191 1.57 5.74 -22.22
N ILE A 192 1.47 6.30 -21.02
CA ILE A 192 2.45 7.25 -20.49
C ILE A 192 3.82 6.57 -20.33
N TYR A 193 3.86 5.40 -19.72
CA TYR A 193 5.13 4.71 -19.42
C TYR A 193 5.70 3.92 -20.61
N THR A 194 4.94 3.69 -21.68
CA THR A 194 5.47 3.22 -22.98
C THR A 194 5.95 4.38 -23.87
N GLY A 195 5.61 5.63 -23.52
CA GLY A 195 5.90 6.80 -24.36
C GLY A 195 4.93 7.01 -25.52
N GLU A 196 3.81 6.29 -25.56
CA GLU A 196 2.72 6.52 -26.51
C GLU A 196 1.93 7.80 -26.18
N ILE A 197 1.80 8.12 -24.89
CA ILE A 197 1.19 9.36 -24.38
C ILE A 197 2.31 10.20 -23.79
N THR A 198 2.63 11.32 -24.41
CA THR A 198 3.77 12.17 -24.03
C THR A 198 3.36 13.56 -23.55
N ASN A 199 2.10 13.91 -23.70
CA ASN A 199 1.59 15.23 -23.33
C ASN A 199 0.31 15.11 -22.50
N TRP A 200 0.24 15.85 -21.40
CA TRP A 200 -0.92 15.84 -20.49
C TRP A 200 -2.24 16.18 -21.17
N LYS A 201 -2.25 16.99 -22.26
CA LYS A 201 -3.48 17.30 -23.00
C LYS A 201 -4.15 16.06 -23.59
N GLU A 202 -3.41 14.99 -23.86
CA GLU A 202 -3.95 13.73 -24.42
C GLU A 202 -4.84 12.99 -23.42
N VAL A 203 -4.68 13.31 -22.14
CA VAL A 203 -5.45 12.76 -21.02
C VAL A 203 -6.26 13.82 -20.27
N GLY A 204 -6.55 14.97 -20.94
CA GLY A 204 -7.41 16.02 -20.39
C GLY A 204 -6.70 17.04 -19.48
N GLY A 205 -5.38 17.04 -19.46
CA GLY A 205 -4.55 17.99 -18.72
C GLY A 205 -4.12 19.20 -19.54
N LEU A 206 -3.11 19.90 -19.06
CA LEU A 206 -2.50 21.05 -19.72
C LEU A 206 -1.69 20.62 -20.96
N ASP A 207 -1.48 21.56 -21.91
CA ASP A 207 -0.56 21.32 -23.03
C ASP A 207 0.90 21.40 -22.54
N GLN A 208 1.33 20.35 -21.88
CA GLN A 208 2.66 20.19 -21.28
C GLN A 208 3.16 18.76 -21.46
N GLU A 209 4.44 18.62 -21.74
CA GLU A 209 5.11 17.33 -21.84
C GLU A 209 5.07 16.59 -20.49
N ILE A 210 4.76 15.29 -20.52
CA ILE A 210 4.75 14.44 -19.31
C ILE A 210 6.20 14.07 -18.95
N LYS A 211 6.58 14.29 -17.69
CA LYS A 211 7.84 13.79 -17.11
C LYS A 211 7.51 12.58 -16.23
N ALA A 212 7.70 11.39 -16.77
CA ALA A 212 7.42 10.12 -16.11
C ALA A 212 8.65 9.62 -15.37
N PHE A 213 8.62 9.69 -14.04
CA PHE A 213 9.69 9.19 -13.18
C PHE A 213 9.60 7.67 -13.06
N GLN A 214 10.74 7.01 -13.09
CA GLN A 214 10.89 5.56 -12.95
C GLN A 214 11.77 5.21 -11.76
N ARG A 215 11.84 3.94 -11.43
CA ARG A 215 12.67 3.39 -10.35
C ARG A 215 13.70 2.42 -10.93
N PRO A 216 14.83 2.18 -10.24
CA PRO A 216 15.79 1.15 -10.63
C PRO A 216 15.16 -0.24 -10.70
N VAL A 217 15.68 -1.09 -11.58
CA VAL A 217 15.14 -2.43 -11.88
C VAL A 217 14.95 -3.30 -10.62
N LEU A 218 15.87 -3.20 -9.63
CA LEU A 218 15.83 -3.99 -8.39
C LEU A 218 15.00 -3.31 -7.27
N SER A 219 14.19 -2.32 -7.59
CA SER A 219 13.29 -1.68 -6.65
C SER A 219 11.95 -2.40 -6.62
N GLY A 220 11.40 -2.69 -5.42
CA GLY A 220 10.10 -3.35 -5.29
C GLY A 220 8.96 -2.60 -6.00
N SER A 221 8.93 -1.26 -5.97
CA SER A 221 7.92 -0.50 -6.72
C SER A 221 8.11 -0.58 -8.24
N GLN A 222 9.34 -0.78 -8.74
CA GLN A 222 9.59 -1.05 -10.15
C GLN A 222 9.07 -2.44 -10.54
N THR A 223 9.31 -3.44 -9.69
CA THR A 223 8.76 -4.80 -9.89
C THR A 223 7.25 -4.75 -10.02
N LEU A 224 6.57 -4.06 -9.08
CA LEU A 224 5.11 -3.89 -9.13
C LEU A 224 4.66 -3.16 -10.41
N MET A 225 5.39 -2.13 -10.84
CA MET A 225 5.11 -1.42 -12.09
C MET A 225 5.19 -2.37 -13.30
N LEU A 226 6.22 -3.18 -13.37
CA LEU A 226 6.41 -4.13 -14.47
C LEU A 226 5.35 -5.24 -14.47
N ASP A 227 5.00 -5.77 -13.30
CA ASP A 227 4.11 -6.92 -13.18
C ASP A 227 2.63 -6.52 -13.26
N LEU A 228 2.22 -5.45 -12.58
CA LEU A 228 0.80 -5.06 -12.47
C LEU A 228 0.33 -4.16 -13.60
N VAL A 229 1.19 -3.24 -14.07
CA VAL A 229 0.84 -2.23 -15.08
C VAL A 229 1.32 -2.65 -16.46
N MET A 230 2.62 -2.89 -16.60
CA MET A 230 3.22 -3.13 -17.90
C MET A 230 2.89 -4.53 -18.43
N LYS A 231 2.81 -5.55 -17.57
CA LYS A 231 2.40 -6.93 -17.91
C LYS A 231 3.17 -7.47 -19.13
N GLY A 232 4.49 -7.30 -19.11
CA GLY A 232 5.39 -7.74 -20.18
C GLY A 232 5.56 -6.75 -21.33
N THR A 233 4.90 -5.59 -21.32
CA THR A 233 5.15 -4.50 -22.27
C THR A 233 6.42 -3.74 -21.84
N GLU A 234 7.27 -3.41 -22.79
CA GLU A 234 8.49 -2.65 -22.52
C GLU A 234 8.16 -1.19 -22.15
N MET A 235 8.82 -0.66 -21.12
CA MET A 235 8.74 0.74 -20.78
C MET A 235 9.64 1.56 -21.71
N ALA A 236 9.25 2.81 -21.96
CA ALA A 236 10.14 3.78 -22.61
C ALA A 236 11.41 3.95 -21.79
N SER A 237 12.56 4.12 -22.48
CA SER A 237 13.80 4.44 -21.81
C SER A 237 13.67 5.79 -21.09
N PRO A 238 13.91 5.85 -19.77
CA PRO A 238 13.80 7.10 -19.05
C PRO A 238 14.97 8.04 -19.39
N GLU A 239 14.75 9.34 -19.36
CA GLU A 239 15.85 10.29 -19.27
C GLU A 239 16.56 10.13 -17.91
N GLU A 240 17.88 10.40 -17.84
CA GLU A 240 18.66 10.23 -16.60
C GLU A 240 18.04 10.98 -15.40
N VAL A 241 17.50 12.17 -15.63
CA VAL A 241 16.86 13.01 -14.60
C VAL A 241 15.56 12.40 -14.04
N THR A 242 14.97 11.41 -14.71
CA THR A 242 13.70 10.79 -14.30
C THR A 242 13.87 9.42 -13.64
N VAL A 243 15.09 9.03 -13.27
CA VAL A 243 15.37 7.79 -12.52
C VAL A 243 15.68 8.13 -11.06
N SER A 244 14.73 7.89 -10.17
CA SER A 244 14.88 8.13 -8.73
C SER A 244 15.42 6.91 -8.00
N VAL A 245 16.53 7.07 -7.27
CA VAL A 245 17.26 5.95 -6.66
C VAL A 245 16.49 5.35 -5.47
N THR A 246 15.98 6.19 -4.56
CA THR A 246 15.21 5.73 -3.40
C THR A 246 13.71 6.00 -3.56
N MET A 247 12.88 5.36 -2.72
CA MET A 247 11.43 5.59 -2.74
C MET A 247 11.09 7.02 -2.29
N SER A 248 11.83 7.59 -1.36
CA SER A 248 11.70 9.00 -0.96
C SER A 248 12.11 9.97 -2.05
N ASP A 249 13.10 9.61 -2.87
CA ASP A 249 13.57 10.47 -3.96
C ASP A 249 12.46 10.68 -4.99
N VAL A 250 11.76 9.63 -5.44
CA VAL A 250 10.69 9.79 -6.43
C VAL A 250 9.60 10.75 -5.94
N ILE A 251 9.23 10.65 -4.66
CA ILE A 251 8.22 11.54 -4.07
C ILE A 251 8.77 12.97 -3.95
N SER A 252 10.03 13.13 -3.51
CA SER A 252 10.70 14.42 -3.40
C SER A 252 10.91 15.07 -4.77
N ASP A 253 11.31 14.30 -5.76
CA ASP A 253 11.58 14.77 -7.12
C ASP A 253 10.30 15.32 -7.75
N ILE A 254 9.16 14.59 -7.62
CA ILE A 254 7.87 15.08 -8.12
C ILE A 254 7.42 16.33 -7.35
N ALA A 255 7.66 16.38 -6.03
CA ALA A 255 7.28 17.51 -5.19
C ALA A 255 8.10 18.77 -5.47
N ALA A 256 9.38 18.63 -5.77
CA ALA A 256 10.35 19.70 -5.94
C ALA A 256 10.60 20.13 -7.40
N TYR A 257 10.07 19.37 -8.38
CA TYR A 257 10.31 19.64 -9.80
C TYR A 257 9.79 21.02 -10.18
N ASP A 258 10.61 21.86 -10.84
CA ASP A 258 10.27 23.26 -11.19
C ASP A 258 9.01 23.39 -12.06
N SER A 259 8.72 22.37 -12.87
CA SER A 259 7.48 22.24 -13.63
C SER A 259 6.58 21.16 -13.02
N SER A 260 6.45 21.18 -11.69
CA SER A 260 5.83 20.15 -10.86
C SER A 260 4.50 19.63 -11.35
N ALA A 261 3.70 20.46 -12.03
CA ALA A 261 2.40 20.06 -12.60
C ALA A 261 2.54 19.06 -13.76
N ASN A 262 3.71 18.86 -14.37
CA ASN A 262 3.91 17.93 -15.47
C ASN A 262 4.59 16.59 -15.10
N ALA A 263 5.02 16.44 -13.85
CA ALA A 263 5.64 15.22 -13.36
C ALA A 263 4.59 14.17 -12.92
N ILE A 264 4.88 12.89 -13.19
CA ILE A 264 4.19 11.73 -12.65
C ILE A 264 5.21 10.70 -12.20
N GLY A 265 4.95 10.02 -11.10
CA GLY A 265 5.73 8.87 -10.65
C GLY A 265 4.85 7.90 -9.87
N TYR A 266 5.46 6.85 -9.34
CA TYR A 266 4.76 5.81 -8.60
C TYR A 266 5.50 5.40 -7.33
N SER A 267 4.72 4.95 -6.37
CA SER A 267 5.18 4.43 -5.09
C SER A 267 4.22 3.36 -4.60
N VAL A 268 4.46 2.78 -3.43
CA VAL A 268 3.44 1.98 -2.76
C VAL A 268 2.61 2.86 -1.85
N PHE A 269 1.31 2.53 -1.73
CA PHE A 269 0.31 3.35 -1.03
C PHE A 269 0.72 3.64 0.41
N TYR A 270 1.15 2.61 1.16
CA TYR A 270 1.52 2.78 2.56
C TYR A 270 2.67 3.79 2.72
N TYR A 271 3.72 3.66 1.91
CA TYR A 271 4.87 4.56 1.98
C TYR A 271 4.50 6.01 1.68
N ALA A 272 3.75 6.22 0.60
CA ALA A 272 3.36 7.57 0.16
C ALA A 272 2.34 8.23 1.10
N SER A 273 1.45 7.44 1.73
CA SER A 273 0.40 7.94 2.61
C SER A 273 0.86 8.19 4.03
N TYR A 274 1.67 7.29 4.60
CA TYR A 274 1.95 7.26 6.04
C TYR A 274 3.41 7.55 6.38
N MET A 275 4.37 7.16 5.54
CA MET A 275 5.79 7.36 5.83
C MET A 275 6.33 8.66 5.23
N TYR A 276 5.91 9.01 4.02
CA TYR A 276 6.45 10.16 3.29
C TYR A 276 5.36 11.00 2.62
N ASN A 277 4.35 11.39 3.41
CA ASN A 277 3.24 12.21 2.93
C ASN A 277 3.70 13.65 2.64
N GLN A 278 3.52 14.11 1.41
CA GLN A 278 3.84 15.47 0.96
C GLN A 278 2.55 16.26 0.64
N PRO A 279 2.32 17.42 1.30
CA PRO A 279 1.05 18.14 1.20
C PRO A 279 0.79 18.77 -0.19
N ASN A 280 1.80 18.85 -1.04
CA ASN A 280 1.71 19.37 -2.42
C ASN A 280 1.54 18.27 -3.47
N LEU A 281 1.38 17.02 -3.06
CA LEU A 281 1.13 15.88 -3.92
C LEU A 281 -0.29 15.36 -3.76
N LYS A 282 -0.76 14.63 -4.77
CA LYS A 282 -2.02 13.88 -4.75
C LYS A 282 -1.86 12.57 -5.49
N PHE A 283 -2.71 11.61 -5.14
CA PHE A 283 -2.86 10.39 -5.92
C PHE A 283 -3.73 10.61 -7.14
N ILE A 284 -3.41 9.89 -8.21
CA ILE A 284 -4.28 9.73 -9.37
C ILE A 284 -5.21 8.55 -9.12
N THR A 285 -6.51 8.73 -9.33
CA THR A 285 -7.45 7.60 -9.34
C THR A 285 -7.27 6.78 -10.62
N ILE A 286 -7.43 5.47 -10.52
CA ILE A 286 -7.33 4.58 -11.69
C ILE A 286 -8.71 4.02 -12.00
N ASN A 287 -9.15 4.19 -13.25
CA ASN A 287 -10.52 3.85 -13.67
C ASN A 287 -11.60 4.46 -12.76
N GLY A 288 -11.32 5.65 -12.18
CA GLY A 288 -12.20 6.32 -11.24
C GLY A 288 -12.15 5.81 -9.80
N VAL A 289 -11.31 4.81 -9.49
CA VAL A 289 -11.12 4.29 -8.13
C VAL A 289 -9.93 4.97 -7.46
N GLU A 290 -10.17 5.60 -6.31
CA GLU A 290 -9.13 6.22 -5.49
C GLU A 290 -8.37 5.16 -4.68
N PRO A 291 -7.02 5.26 -4.57
CA PRO A 291 -6.26 4.40 -3.68
C PRO A 291 -6.46 4.84 -2.22
N THR A 292 -7.28 4.11 -1.51
CA THR A 292 -7.52 4.28 -0.07
C THR A 292 -7.39 2.95 0.65
N TYR A 293 -7.27 3.00 1.98
CA TYR A 293 -7.30 1.78 2.79
C TYR A 293 -8.55 0.94 2.47
N GLU A 294 -9.72 1.60 2.34
CA GLU A 294 -11.00 0.97 2.10
C GLU A 294 -11.07 0.30 0.73
N THR A 295 -10.65 0.99 -0.35
CA THR A 295 -10.69 0.44 -1.71
C THR A 295 -9.67 -0.66 -1.93
N ILE A 296 -8.51 -0.60 -1.24
CA ILE A 296 -7.51 -1.68 -1.23
C ILE A 296 -8.07 -2.89 -0.46
N ASN A 297 -8.64 -2.68 0.73
CA ASN A 297 -9.22 -3.76 1.54
C ASN A 297 -10.43 -4.43 0.85
N ALA A 298 -11.22 -3.65 0.11
CA ALA A 298 -12.37 -4.16 -0.66
C ALA A 298 -11.95 -4.92 -1.94
N GLY A 299 -10.70 -4.77 -2.38
CA GLY A 299 -10.23 -5.34 -3.64
C GLY A 299 -10.69 -4.57 -4.87
N GLU A 300 -11.04 -3.29 -4.72
CA GLU A 300 -11.60 -2.44 -5.79
C GLU A 300 -10.53 -1.69 -6.58
N TYR A 301 -9.41 -1.32 -5.92
CA TYR A 301 -8.31 -0.62 -6.60
C TYR A 301 -7.55 -1.58 -7.52
N PRO A 302 -7.20 -1.20 -8.79
CA PRO A 302 -6.70 -2.16 -9.79
C PRO A 302 -5.31 -2.74 -9.51
N TYR A 303 -4.45 -2.01 -8.81
CA TYR A 303 -3.03 -2.37 -8.64
C TYR A 303 -2.69 -2.78 -7.21
N ILE A 304 -3.56 -3.61 -6.62
CA ILE A 304 -3.32 -4.19 -5.30
C ILE A 304 -2.27 -5.29 -5.40
N ASN A 305 -1.38 -5.34 -4.41
CA ASN A 305 -0.39 -6.39 -4.27
C ASN A 305 -0.28 -6.82 -2.80
N PRO A 306 -0.04 -8.11 -2.54
CA PRO A 306 0.32 -8.56 -1.22
C PRO A 306 1.76 -8.17 -0.88
N PHE A 307 2.04 -8.12 0.42
CA PHE A 307 3.40 -8.21 0.95
C PHE A 307 3.49 -9.41 1.90
N TYR A 308 4.68 -9.93 2.07
CA TYR A 308 4.92 -11.25 2.60
C TYR A 308 5.79 -11.24 3.83
N ALA A 309 5.56 -12.18 4.73
CA ALA A 309 6.56 -12.68 5.66
C ALA A 309 7.19 -13.94 5.03
N ILE A 310 8.51 -13.99 4.97
CA ILE A 310 9.25 -15.04 4.25
C ILE A 310 10.32 -15.64 5.15
N ILE A 311 10.42 -16.98 5.12
CA ILE A 311 11.45 -17.76 5.81
C ILE A 311 11.97 -18.85 4.86
N PRO A 312 13.18 -19.43 5.10
CA PRO A 312 13.63 -20.61 4.37
C PRO A 312 12.69 -21.80 4.59
N LYS A 313 12.42 -22.59 3.54
CA LYS A 313 11.64 -23.84 3.67
C LYS A 313 12.42 -24.93 4.40
N THR A 314 13.75 -24.91 4.26
CA THR A 314 14.63 -25.90 4.86
C THR A 314 15.32 -25.29 6.07
N GLU A 315 15.23 -25.95 7.23
CA GLU A 315 15.86 -25.55 8.48
C GLU A 315 15.63 -24.07 8.86
N PRO A 316 14.37 -23.57 8.88
CA PRO A 316 14.09 -22.21 9.28
C PRO A 316 14.48 -21.98 10.75
N ASN A 317 14.83 -20.74 11.08
CA ASN A 317 14.94 -20.32 12.48
C ASN A 317 13.58 -20.52 13.17
N GLU A 318 13.55 -21.27 14.28
CA GLU A 318 12.32 -21.64 14.98
C GLU A 318 11.51 -20.42 15.45
N MET A 319 12.17 -19.35 15.93
CA MET A 319 11.50 -18.14 16.35
C MET A 319 10.94 -17.38 15.13
N ALA A 320 11.69 -17.31 14.04
CA ALA A 320 11.21 -16.72 12.79
C ALA A 320 9.96 -17.44 12.27
N LYS A 321 9.99 -18.78 12.31
CA LYS A 321 8.82 -19.60 11.93
C LYS A 321 7.61 -19.32 12.84
N MET A 322 7.82 -19.25 14.16
CA MET A 322 6.75 -18.94 15.13
C MET A 322 6.15 -17.54 14.87
N ILE A 323 6.99 -16.55 14.55
CA ILE A 323 6.54 -15.19 14.22
C ILE A 323 5.68 -15.21 12.96
N VAL A 324 6.13 -15.90 11.90
CA VAL A 324 5.41 -15.97 10.62
C VAL A 324 4.08 -16.72 10.78
N ASP A 325 4.08 -17.86 11.51
CA ASP A 325 2.85 -18.60 11.83
C ASP A 325 1.86 -17.71 12.62
N TRP A 326 2.34 -16.90 13.55
CA TRP A 326 1.50 -16.00 14.34
C TRP A 326 0.98 -14.82 13.51
N LEU A 327 1.77 -14.26 12.59
CA LEU A 327 1.34 -13.18 11.72
C LEU A 327 0.12 -13.55 10.86
N GLU A 328 -0.08 -14.82 10.53
CA GLU A 328 -1.28 -15.30 9.83
C GLU A 328 -2.51 -15.42 10.75
N SER A 329 -2.32 -15.40 12.07
CA SER A 329 -3.45 -15.45 13.03
C SER A 329 -4.24 -14.15 13.07
N ALA A 330 -5.46 -14.19 13.62
CA ALA A 330 -6.27 -12.97 13.83
C ALA A 330 -5.56 -11.93 14.71
N GLU A 331 -4.77 -12.36 15.70
CA GLU A 331 -3.98 -11.46 16.55
C GLU A 331 -2.83 -10.81 15.77
N GLY A 332 -2.09 -11.59 14.99
CA GLY A 332 -1.03 -11.06 14.11
C GLY A 332 -1.56 -10.10 13.06
N GLN A 333 -2.67 -10.45 12.43
CA GLN A 333 -3.34 -9.57 11.47
C GLN A 333 -3.89 -8.29 12.11
N THR A 334 -4.28 -8.34 13.39
CA THR A 334 -4.63 -7.13 14.17
C THR A 334 -3.41 -6.22 14.38
N LEU A 335 -2.22 -6.78 14.60
CA LEU A 335 -0.98 -5.99 14.64
C LEU A 335 -0.73 -5.32 13.29
N VAL A 336 -0.85 -6.04 12.18
CA VAL A 336 -0.71 -5.50 10.82
C VAL A 336 -1.66 -4.31 10.63
N ALA A 337 -2.95 -4.46 10.97
CA ALA A 337 -3.94 -3.39 10.90
C ALA A 337 -3.61 -2.20 11.82
N SER A 338 -3.12 -2.46 13.03
CA SER A 338 -2.77 -1.41 14.01
C SER A 338 -1.58 -0.56 13.55
N CYS A 339 -0.72 -1.12 12.70
CA CYS A 339 0.36 -0.39 12.04
C CYS A 339 -0.12 0.43 10.83
N GLY A 340 -1.40 0.34 10.44
CA GLY A 340 -1.99 1.08 9.31
C GLY A 340 -1.92 0.35 7.96
N TYR A 341 -1.41 -0.88 7.92
CA TYR A 341 -1.46 -1.71 6.72
C TYR A 341 -2.82 -2.39 6.57
N VAL A 342 -3.21 -2.70 5.34
CA VAL A 342 -4.40 -3.50 5.07
C VAL A 342 -4.07 -4.98 5.36
N PRO A 343 -4.74 -5.64 6.32
CA PRO A 343 -4.50 -7.05 6.62
C PRO A 343 -4.85 -7.94 5.42
N TYR A 344 -4.11 -9.03 5.26
CA TYR A 344 -4.44 -10.03 4.25
C TYR A 344 -5.72 -10.80 4.60
N MET A 345 -5.96 -11.05 5.90
CA MET A 345 -7.16 -11.68 6.40
C MET A 345 -8.33 -10.69 6.41
N LYS A 346 -9.39 -10.99 5.65
CA LYS A 346 -10.57 -10.11 5.59
C LYS A 346 -11.32 -10.05 6.92
N GLY A 347 -11.90 -8.89 7.19
CA GLY A 347 -12.71 -8.66 8.39
C GLY A 347 -11.91 -8.26 9.64
N ILE A 348 -10.58 -8.16 9.54
CA ILE A 348 -9.73 -7.63 10.62
C ILE A 348 -9.69 -6.11 10.52
N THR A 349 -9.83 -5.44 11.65
CA THR A 349 -9.70 -3.98 11.79
C THR A 349 -8.72 -3.67 12.92
N ALA A 350 -8.09 -2.49 12.85
CA ALA A 350 -7.25 -2.01 13.94
C ALA A 350 -8.07 -1.89 15.24
N ASN A 351 -7.50 -2.32 16.34
CA ASN A 351 -8.04 -1.99 17.66
C ASN A 351 -7.88 -0.47 17.89
N LYS A 352 -9.00 0.23 18.05
CA LYS A 352 -9.03 1.67 18.37
C LYS A 352 -8.65 1.91 19.81
#